data_7af0c38dc2242a5a3051adb531918049
#
_entry.id   7af0c38dc2242a5a3051adb531918049
#
_cell.length_a   1.000
_cell.length_b   1.000
_cell.length_c   1.000
_cell.angle_alpha   90.00
_cell.angle_beta   90.00
_cell.angle_gamma   90.00
#
_symmetry.space_group_name_H-M   'P 1'
#
loop_
_entity.id
_entity.type
_entity.pdbx_description
1 polymer ?
#
loop_
_entity_poly.entity_id
_entity_poly.type
_entity_poly.pdbx_seq_one_letter_code
_entity_poly.pdbx_strand_id
1 'polypeptide(L)'
;MRIRVLVGITALGVAGACAHGSTRSDTVSDEVLARVPPNQMGGVNQARLDVAKAKDTLARENLANEKAKRYIDVANNEVSIAKAQIERNESAQKAADYARNDPAASQSQSAMGLARQREQVANSHVNAAQELAKYTAARVGAAQKAVDLANARLEQAEFKAVQASGDRAVNDIDGAAIAKRVEDTRVALEQERAKVSQTKASASAARSSWVALRDQLPADQRFGVGGSGSDTAANLSGKEGTNKTPANRENYDIDTKNTDPNRGPMSNNPALYDDKELFNLL
;
A
#
# COMPACT_ATOMS: atom_id res chain seq x y z
N MET A 1 23.46 -17.67 16.34
CA MET A 1 23.55 -16.71 17.44
C MET A 1 22.16 -16.07 17.60
N ARG A 2 21.40 -16.47 18.63
CA ARG A 2 20.00 -16.04 18.81
C ARG A 2 19.98 -14.94 19.85
N ILE A 3 19.72 -13.70 19.45
CA ILE A 3 19.55 -12.54 20.35
C ILE A 3 18.08 -12.51 20.81
N ARG A 4 17.85 -12.82 22.08
CA ARG A 4 16.54 -12.65 22.75
C ARG A 4 16.50 -11.22 23.29
N VAL A 5 15.64 -10.37 22.70
CA VAL A 5 15.31 -9.05 23.24
C VAL A 5 14.22 -9.23 24.30
N LEU A 6 14.58 -9.00 25.54
CA LEU A 6 13.67 -8.92 26.69
C LEU A 6 13.06 -7.52 26.72
N VAL A 7 11.75 -7.42 26.41
CA VAL A 7 10.98 -6.18 26.60
C VAL A 7 10.49 -6.16 28.05
N GLY A 8 11.10 -5.32 28.86
CA GLY A 8 10.66 -5.05 30.22
C GLY A 8 9.45 -4.11 30.23
N ILE A 9 8.32 -4.59 30.69
CA ILE A 9 7.12 -3.78 30.95
C ILE A 9 7.27 -3.21 32.36
N THR A 10 7.58 -1.91 32.48
CA THR A 10 7.52 -1.16 33.73
C THR A 10 6.09 -0.65 33.93
N ALA A 11 5.37 -1.28 34.83
CA ALA A 11 4.08 -0.80 35.33
C ALA A 11 4.34 0.37 36.31
N LEU A 12 4.08 1.61 35.86
CA LEU A 12 4.00 2.77 36.76
C LEU A 12 2.62 2.81 37.38
N GLY A 13 2.56 2.49 38.66
CA GLY A 13 1.40 2.69 39.51
C GLY A 13 1.16 4.19 39.71
N VAL A 14 0.05 4.71 39.21
CA VAL A 14 -0.43 6.07 39.51
C VAL A 14 -1.29 6.00 40.75
N ALA A 15 -0.76 6.49 41.89
CA ALA A 15 -1.51 6.72 43.11
C ALA A 15 -2.56 7.82 42.87
N GLY A 16 -3.84 7.49 42.98
CA GLY A 16 -4.95 8.41 42.86
C GLY A 16 -4.97 9.45 43.95
N ALA A 17 -4.78 10.71 43.61
CA ALA A 17 -5.21 11.85 44.39
C ALA A 17 -6.64 12.20 43.99
N CYS A 18 -7.63 11.92 44.83
CA CYS A 18 -9.01 12.38 44.67
C CYS A 18 -9.09 13.89 44.90
N ALA A 19 -8.76 14.67 43.87
CA ALA A 19 -9.16 16.08 43.81
C ALA A 19 -10.57 16.11 43.22
N HIS A 20 -11.58 16.40 44.05
CA HIS A 20 -12.93 16.74 43.63
C HIS A 20 -12.91 18.15 43.00
N GLY A 21 -12.23 18.32 41.89
CA GLY A 21 -12.44 19.42 40.99
C GLY A 21 -13.57 19.00 40.04
N SER A 22 -14.56 19.81 39.83
CA SER A 22 -15.56 19.64 38.76
C SER A 22 -14.81 19.55 37.45
N THR A 23 -14.54 18.32 36.99
CA THR A 23 -13.86 18.10 35.70
C THR A 23 -14.84 18.51 34.60
N ARG A 24 -14.59 19.67 33.99
CA ARG A 24 -15.29 20.05 32.76
C ARG A 24 -15.09 18.95 31.74
N SER A 25 -16.18 18.61 31.05
CA SER A 25 -16.11 17.68 29.94
C SER A 25 -15.34 18.32 28.80
N ASP A 26 -14.44 17.59 28.18
CA ASP A 26 -13.72 18.02 26.96
C ASP A 26 -14.46 17.62 25.67
N THR A 27 -15.70 17.13 25.79
CA THR A 27 -16.57 16.73 24.67
C THR A 27 -18.00 17.20 24.89
N VAL A 28 -18.72 17.41 23.79
CA VAL A 28 -20.16 17.73 23.79
C VAL A 28 -20.94 16.41 23.79
N SER A 29 -21.88 16.23 24.74
CA SER A 29 -22.74 15.04 24.71
C SER A 29 -23.87 15.18 23.70
N ASP A 30 -24.31 14.05 23.13
CA ASP A 30 -25.44 14.01 22.20
C ASP A 30 -26.72 14.59 22.78
N GLU A 31 -26.94 14.44 24.11
CA GLU A 31 -28.10 14.99 24.81
C GLU A 31 -28.11 16.53 24.84
N VAL A 32 -26.94 17.13 25.00
CA VAL A 32 -26.77 18.59 24.91
C VAL A 32 -26.96 19.06 23.48
N LEU A 33 -26.41 18.37 22.53
CA LEU A 33 -26.53 18.70 21.11
C LEU A 33 -27.94 18.54 20.60
N ALA A 34 -28.73 17.60 21.10
CA ALA A 34 -30.14 17.43 20.73
C ALA A 34 -31.04 18.62 21.13
N ARG A 35 -30.59 19.49 22.06
CA ARG A 35 -31.29 20.71 22.48
C ARG A 35 -30.97 21.92 21.62
N VAL A 36 -29.94 21.81 20.77
CA VAL A 36 -29.52 22.90 19.87
C VAL A 36 -30.55 23.08 18.76
N PRO A 37 -31.06 24.31 18.51
CA PRO A 37 -32.00 24.58 17.43
C PRO A 37 -31.42 24.20 16.04
N PRO A 38 -32.24 23.65 15.12
CA PRO A 38 -31.78 23.19 13.81
C PRO A 38 -31.08 24.27 12.97
N ASN A 39 -31.47 25.52 13.11
CA ASN A 39 -30.85 26.65 12.40
C ASN A 39 -29.41 26.94 12.86
N GLN A 40 -28.99 26.44 14.01
CA GLN A 40 -27.63 26.58 14.53
C GLN A 40 -26.76 25.36 14.24
N MET A 41 -27.33 24.27 13.69
CA MET A 41 -26.64 23.03 13.38
C MET A 41 -25.87 23.05 12.04
N GLY A 42 -25.95 24.16 11.27
CA GLY A 42 -25.32 24.23 9.95
C GLY A 42 -23.82 23.91 9.97
N GLY A 43 -23.08 24.47 10.93
CA GLY A 43 -21.64 24.18 11.12
C GLY A 43 -21.34 22.76 11.52
N VAL A 44 -22.17 22.15 12.36
CA VAL A 44 -22.05 20.74 12.78
C VAL A 44 -22.27 19.81 11.59
N ASN A 45 -23.32 20.06 10.79
CA ASN A 45 -23.63 19.27 9.61
C ASN A 45 -22.50 19.34 8.57
N GLN A 46 -21.93 20.53 8.35
CA GLN A 46 -20.77 20.67 7.48
C GLN A 46 -19.56 19.90 8.01
N ALA A 47 -19.25 19.99 9.30
CA ALA A 47 -18.15 19.26 9.92
C ALA A 47 -18.34 17.73 9.83
N ARG A 48 -19.57 17.22 9.97
CA ARG A 48 -19.90 15.81 9.76
C ARG A 48 -19.62 15.36 8.33
N LEU A 49 -19.94 16.17 7.35
CA LEU A 49 -19.60 15.90 5.94
C LEU A 49 -18.08 15.88 5.73
N ASP A 50 -17.34 16.75 6.40
CA ASP A 50 -15.88 16.78 6.28
C ASP A 50 -15.24 15.55 6.93
N VAL A 51 -15.79 15.05 8.04
CA VAL A 51 -15.39 13.76 8.63
C VAL A 51 -15.65 12.60 7.66
N ALA A 52 -16.81 12.57 7.02
CA ALA A 52 -17.13 11.53 6.03
C ALA A 52 -16.14 11.55 4.86
N LYS A 53 -15.86 12.73 4.28
CA LYS A 53 -14.87 12.89 3.21
C LYS A 53 -13.46 12.47 3.63
N ALA A 54 -13.04 12.79 4.85
CA ALA A 54 -11.74 12.39 5.37
C ALA A 54 -11.64 10.86 5.52
N LYS A 55 -12.71 10.20 5.99
CA LYS A 55 -12.78 8.72 6.09
C LYS A 55 -12.76 8.07 4.71
N ASP A 56 -13.45 8.61 3.72
CA ASP A 56 -13.40 8.12 2.34
C ASP A 56 -11.99 8.23 1.75
N THR A 57 -11.31 9.34 2.04
CA THR A 57 -9.92 9.51 1.62
C THR A 57 -9.01 8.47 2.27
N LEU A 58 -9.15 8.25 3.58
CA LEU A 58 -8.39 7.21 4.29
C LEU A 58 -8.62 5.82 3.69
N ALA A 59 -9.86 5.48 3.35
CA ALA A 59 -10.18 4.20 2.73
C ALA A 59 -9.47 4.01 1.37
N ARG A 60 -9.43 5.08 0.53
CA ARG A 60 -8.70 5.05 -0.76
C ARG A 60 -7.18 4.91 -0.56
N GLU A 61 -6.61 5.62 0.41
CA GLU A 61 -5.19 5.52 0.70
C GLU A 61 -4.80 4.15 1.23
N ASN A 62 -5.64 3.52 2.05
CA ASN A 62 -5.45 2.14 2.50
C ASN A 62 -5.43 1.18 1.31
N LEU A 63 -6.36 1.30 0.37
CA LEU A 63 -6.39 0.49 -0.83
C LEU A 63 -5.12 0.68 -1.69
N ALA A 64 -4.66 1.93 -1.85
CA ALA A 64 -3.43 2.22 -2.58
C ALA A 64 -2.21 1.59 -1.91
N ASN A 65 -2.14 1.64 -0.58
CA ASN A 65 -1.06 1.02 0.20
C ASN A 65 -1.06 -0.51 0.08
N GLU A 66 -2.23 -1.15 0.10
CA GLU A 66 -2.33 -2.60 -0.13
C GLU A 66 -1.90 -3.00 -1.55
N LYS A 67 -2.24 -2.20 -2.55
CA LYS A 67 -1.75 -2.41 -3.93
C LYS A 67 -0.22 -2.29 -3.99
N ALA A 68 0.36 -1.26 -3.36
CA ALA A 68 1.80 -1.07 -3.34
C ALA A 68 2.55 -2.21 -2.64
N LYS A 69 2.00 -2.77 -1.56
CA LYS A 69 2.57 -3.97 -0.90
C LYS A 69 2.58 -5.18 -1.83
N ARG A 70 1.49 -5.45 -2.54
CA ARG A 70 1.44 -6.56 -3.52
C ARG A 70 2.41 -6.36 -4.67
N TYR A 71 2.69 -5.11 -5.02
CA TYR A 71 3.65 -4.80 -6.06
C TYR A 71 5.09 -5.20 -5.69
N ILE A 72 5.44 -5.19 -4.40
CA ILE A 72 6.71 -5.75 -3.91
C ILE A 72 6.80 -7.25 -4.23
N ASP A 73 5.70 -8.00 -4.08
CA ASP A 73 5.68 -9.43 -4.38
C ASP A 73 5.92 -9.69 -5.88
N VAL A 74 5.33 -8.87 -6.74
CA VAL A 74 5.57 -8.92 -8.19
C VAL A 74 7.04 -8.68 -8.50
N ALA A 75 7.64 -7.62 -7.93
CA ALA A 75 9.05 -7.31 -8.14
C ALA A 75 9.99 -8.42 -7.61
N ASN A 76 9.67 -9.04 -6.47
CA ASN A 76 10.41 -10.18 -5.94
C ASN A 76 10.33 -11.42 -6.86
N ASN A 77 9.19 -11.65 -7.50
CA ASN A 77 9.04 -12.72 -8.49
C ASN A 77 9.96 -12.50 -9.69
N GLU A 78 10.13 -11.27 -10.16
CA GLU A 78 11.08 -10.95 -11.24
C GLU A 78 12.52 -11.28 -10.86
N VAL A 79 12.93 -10.99 -9.61
CA VAL A 79 14.25 -11.39 -9.10
C VAL A 79 14.40 -12.91 -9.11
N SER A 80 13.37 -13.64 -8.70
CA SER A 80 13.38 -15.10 -8.67
C SER A 80 13.52 -15.69 -10.08
N ILE A 81 12.81 -15.11 -11.06
CA ILE A 81 12.90 -15.51 -12.47
C ILE A 81 14.31 -15.24 -13.02
N ALA A 82 14.89 -14.08 -12.74
CA ALA A 82 16.23 -13.72 -13.19
C ALA A 82 17.30 -14.69 -12.61
N LYS A 83 17.20 -15.03 -11.34
CA LYS A 83 18.08 -16.03 -10.69
C LYS A 83 17.96 -17.43 -11.31
N ALA A 84 16.75 -17.89 -11.55
CA ALA A 84 16.51 -19.17 -12.21
C ALA A 84 17.11 -19.20 -13.64
N GLN A 85 17.08 -18.05 -14.36
CA GLN A 85 17.73 -17.94 -15.67
C GLN A 85 19.26 -18.03 -15.57
N ILE A 86 19.87 -17.42 -14.54
CA ILE A 86 21.31 -17.54 -14.29
C ILE A 86 21.70 -19.01 -14.05
N GLU A 87 21.02 -19.69 -13.12
CA GLU A 87 21.28 -21.11 -12.79
C GLU A 87 21.12 -22.03 -14.02
N ARG A 88 20.09 -21.77 -14.84
CA ARG A 88 19.87 -22.49 -16.09
C ARG A 88 21.02 -22.29 -17.08
N ASN A 89 21.49 -21.07 -17.24
CA ASN A 89 22.59 -20.75 -18.18
C ASN A 89 23.92 -21.27 -17.66
N GLU A 90 24.17 -21.30 -16.35
CA GLU A 90 25.34 -21.96 -15.74
C GLU A 90 25.36 -23.49 -15.99
N SER A 91 24.18 -24.11 -15.87
CA SER A 91 24.02 -25.52 -16.16
C SER A 91 24.27 -25.85 -17.65
N ALA A 92 23.75 -24.96 -18.55
CA ALA A 92 23.95 -25.09 -19.98
C ALA A 92 25.44 -24.91 -20.36
N GLN A 93 26.13 -23.94 -19.72
CA GLN A 93 27.57 -23.74 -19.94
C GLN A 93 28.37 -24.96 -19.54
N LYS A 94 28.13 -25.52 -18.34
CA LYS A 94 28.79 -26.74 -17.87
C LYS A 94 28.58 -27.90 -18.84
N ALA A 95 27.37 -28.10 -19.35
CA ALA A 95 27.06 -29.13 -20.33
C ALA A 95 27.82 -28.93 -21.65
N ALA A 96 27.92 -27.66 -22.12
CA ALA A 96 28.67 -27.33 -23.33
C ALA A 96 30.18 -27.56 -23.17
N ASP A 97 30.73 -27.22 -22.01
CA ASP A 97 32.14 -27.44 -21.65
C ASP A 97 32.47 -28.95 -21.64
N TYR A 98 31.60 -29.78 -21.03
CA TYR A 98 31.75 -31.25 -21.07
C TYR A 98 31.72 -31.82 -22.50
N ALA A 99 30.83 -31.24 -23.33
CA ALA A 99 30.70 -31.66 -24.72
C ALA A 99 31.81 -31.08 -25.64
N ARG A 100 32.73 -30.27 -25.12
CA ARG A 100 33.72 -29.49 -25.86
C ARG A 100 33.11 -28.70 -27.02
N ASN A 101 31.93 -28.07 -26.76
CA ASN A 101 31.20 -27.27 -27.73
C ASN A 101 31.41 -25.78 -27.43
N ASP A 102 32.54 -25.22 -27.90
CA ASP A 102 32.91 -23.84 -27.65
C ASP A 102 31.86 -22.81 -28.10
N PRO A 103 31.17 -22.96 -29.26
CA PRO A 103 30.08 -22.06 -29.62
C PRO A 103 28.93 -22.07 -28.61
N ALA A 104 28.50 -23.22 -28.12
CA ALA A 104 27.43 -23.33 -27.12
C ALA A 104 27.86 -22.77 -25.76
N ALA A 105 29.10 -22.95 -25.36
CA ALA A 105 29.66 -22.37 -24.13
C ALA A 105 29.67 -20.84 -24.21
N SER A 106 30.13 -20.26 -25.34
CA SER A 106 30.12 -18.80 -25.56
C SER A 106 28.71 -18.21 -25.57
N GLN A 107 27.73 -18.90 -26.18
CA GLN A 107 26.33 -18.50 -26.16
C GLN A 107 25.77 -18.51 -24.74
N SER A 108 26.04 -19.56 -23.96
CA SER A 108 25.59 -19.66 -22.55
C SER A 108 26.21 -18.56 -21.68
N GLN A 109 27.45 -18.21 -21.89
CA GLN A 109 28.15 -17.13 -21.22
C GLN A 109 27.52 -15.77 -21.53
N SER A 110 27.19 -15.50 -22.79
CA SER A 110 26.50 -14.28 -23.21
C SER A 110 25.09 -14.18 -22.60
N ALA A 111 24.34 -15.29 -22.59
CA ALA A 111 23.03 -15.38 -21.97
C ALA A 111 23.09 -15.18 -20.43
N MET A 112 24.15 -15.65 -19.79
CA MET A 112 24.41 -15.41 -18.37
C MET A 112 24.68 -13.93 -18.08
N GLY A 113 25.45 -13.25 -18.92
CA GLY A 113 25.70 -11.82 -18.81
C GLY A 113 24.38 -11.03 -18.84
N LEU A 114 23.50 -11.35 -19.78
CA LEU A 114 22.17 -10.73 -19.88
C LEU A 114 21.28 -11.07 -18.67
N ALA A 115 21.29 -12.31 -18.19
CA ALA A 115 20.51 -12.70 -17.02
C ALA A 115 20.96 -11.96 -15.75
N ARG A 116 22.26 -11.71 -15.57
CA ARG A 116 22.80 -10.88 -14.47
C ARG A 116 22.37 -9.42 -14.58
N GLN A 117 22.33 -8.85 -15.77
CA GLN A 117 21.78 -7.50 -15.97
C GLN A 117 20.30 -7.46 -15.61
N ARG A 118 19.52 -8.47 -15.99
CA ARG A 118 18.11 -8.59 -15.59
C ARG A 118 17.95 -8.69 -14.08
N GLU A 119 18.77 -9.45 -13.40
CA GLU A 119 18.75 -9.55 -11.93
C GLU A 119 19.01 -8.17 -11.30
N GLN A 120 19.96 -7.41 -11.84
CA GLN A 120 20.24 -6.05 -11.35
C GLN A 120 19.02 -5.13 -11.55
N VAL A 121 18.35 -5.18 -12.71
CA VAL A 121 17.12 -4.41 -12.97
C VAL A 121 16.01 -4.83 -12.04
N ALA A 122 15.80 -6.14 -11.84
CA ALA A 122 14.77 -6.67 -10.95
C ALA A 122 15.02 -6.27 -9.49
N ASN A 123 16.27 -6.30 -9.01
CA ASN A 123 16.61 -5.80 -7.67
C ASN A 123 16.35 -4.30 -7.51
N SER A 124 16.62 -3.51 -8.55
CA SER A 124 16.28 -2.08 -8.57
C SER A 124 14.77 -1.85 -8.57
N HIS A 125 13.99 -2.73 -9.23
CA HIS A 125 12.54 -2.73 -9.21
C HIS A 125 12.00 -3.01 -7.79
N VAL A 126 12.54 -4.01 -7.09
CA VAL A 126 12.19 -4.27 -5.69
C VAL A 126 12.42 -3.03 -4.82
N ASN A 127 13.55 -2.35 -4.99
CA ASN A 127 13.81 -1.12 -4.25
C ASN A 127 12.77 -0.04 -4.58
N ALA A 128 12.44 0.16 -5.85
CA ALA A 128 11.42 1.13 -6.26
C ALA A 128 10.03 0.77 -5.69
N ALA A 129 9.64 -0.50 -5.68
CA ALA A 129 8.41 -0.98 -5.10
C ALA A 129 8.35 -0.78 -3.57
N GLN A 130 9.47 -1.00 -2.87
CA GLN A 130 9.57 -0.77 -1.43
C GLN A 130 9.45 0.72 -1.08
N GLU A 131 10.11 1.60 -1.83
CA GLU A 131 10.00 3.05 -1.62
C GLU A 131 8.58 3.56 -1.94
N LEU A 132 7.91 3.00 -2.97
CA LEU A 132 6.50 3.28 -3.26
C LEU A 132 5.60 2.85 -2.10
N ALA A 133 5.83 1.68 -1.51
CA ALA A 133 5.07 1.22 -0.35
C ALA A 133 5.28 2.11 0.88
N LYS A 134 6.49 2.61 1.12
CA LYS A 134 6.76 3.60 2.18
C LYS A 134 6.00 4.91 1.93
N TYR A 135 6.00 5.38 0.68
CA TYR A 135 5.25 6.58 0.31
C TYR A 135 3.74 6.42 0.52
N THR A 136 3.15 5.32 0.07
CA THR A 136 1.72 5.06 0.27
C THR A 136 1.38 4.87 1.74
N ALA A 137 2.23 4.24 2.54
CA ALA A 137 2.06 4.14 3.99
C ALA A 137 2.10 5.52 4.67
N ALA A 138 2.99 6.42 4.26
CA ALA A 138 3.00 7.81 4.75
C ALA A 138 1.71 8.56 4.39
N ARG A 139 1.15 8.35 3.19
CA ARG A 139 -0.16 8.91 2.79
C ARG A 139 -1.29 8.41 3.67
N VAL A 140 -1.30 7.13 4.03
CA VAL A 140 -2.26 6.58 5.01
C VAL A 140 -2.12 7.28 6.35
N GLY A 141 -0.89 7.48 6.84
CA GLY A 141 -0.63 8.22 8.08
C GLY A 141 -1.19 9.64 8.04
N ALA A 142 -0.95 10.37 6.95
CA ALA A 142 -1.49 11.72 6.76
C ALA A 142 -3.02 11.73 6.65
N ALA A 143 -3.62 10.75 5.96
CA ALA A 143 -5.08 10.61 5.86
C ALA A 143 -5.71 10.30 7.22
N GLN A 144 -5.07 9.47 8.05
CA GLN A 144 -5.52 9.21 9.42
C GLN A 144 -5.50 10.51 10.26
N LYS A 145 -4.43 11.29 10.18
CA LYS A 145 -4.36 12.59 10.87
C LYS A 145 -5.35 13.61 10.34
N ALA A 146 -5.72 13.52 9.07
CA ALA A 146 -6.80 14.34 8.52
C ALA A 146 -8.18 13.95 9.10
N VAL A 147 -8.44 12.67 9.35
CA VAL A 147 -9.64 12.19 10.06
C VAL A 147 -9.63 12.69 11.51
N ASP A 148 -8.48 12.58 12.21
CA ASP A 148 -8.36 13.07 13.59
C ASP A 148 -8.67 14.58 13.67
N LEU A 149 -8.12 15.37 12.74
CA LEU A 149 -8.40 16.81 12.65
C LEU A 149 -9.86 17.11 12.32
N ALA A 150 -10.46 16.35 11.41
CA ALA A 150 -11.87 16.53 11.05
C ALA A 150 -12.79 16.24 12.25
N ASN A 151 -12.49 15.20 13.04
CA ASN A 151 -13.21 14.91 14.28
C ASN A 151 -13.04 16.02 15.32
N ALA A 152 -11.82 16.52 15.54
CA ALA A 152 -11.58 17.62 16.46
C ALA A 152 -12.32 18.90 16.05
N ARG A 153 -12.42 19.17 14.74
CA ARG A 153 -13.21 20.28 14.20
C ARG A 153 -14.71 20.06 14.35
N LEU A 154 -15.19 18.83 14.27
CA LEU A 154 -16.57 18.48 14.55
C LEU A 154 -16.91 18.81 16.00
N GLU A 155 -16.11 18.36 16.96
CA GLU A 155 -16.28 18.68 18.38
C GLU A 155 -16.28 20.22 18.62
N GLN A 156 -15.41 20.94 17.94
CA GLN A 156 -15.37 22.40 18.00
C GLN A 156 -16.65 23.03 17.42
N ALA A 157 -17.19 22.50 16.33
CA ALA A 157 -18.44 22.98 15.73
C ALA A 157 -19.64 22.68 16.65
N GLU A 158 -19.67 21.52 17.29
CA GLU A 158 -20.67 21.15 18.27
C GLU A 158 -20.64 22.08 19.50
N PHE A 159 -19.45 22.34 20.04
CA PHE A 159 -19.30 23.32 21.14
C PHE A 159 -19.78 24.69 20.74
N LYS A 160 -19.43 25.21 19.56
CA LYS A 160 -19.90 26.50 19.06
C LYS A 160 -21.41 26.53 18.89
N ALA A 161 -22.04 25.46 18.45
CA ALA A 161 -23.50 25.38 18.30
C ALA A 161 -24.19 25.41 19.66
N VAL A 162 -23.67 24.69 20.67
CA VAL A 162 -24.17 24.77 22.06
C VAL A 162 -23.99 26.17 22.63
N GLN A 163 -22.86 26.81 22.41
CA GLN A 163 -22.59 28.17 22.85
C GLN A 163 -23.58 29.18 22.22
N ALA A 164 -23.84 29.06 20.91
CA ALA A 164 -24.76 29.90 20.18
C ALA A 164 -26.21 29.69 20.62
N SER A 165 -26.60 28.49 21.08
CA SER A 165 -27.94 28.20 21.60
C SER A 165 -28.22 28.83 22.96
N GLY A 166 -27.18 29.27 23.67
CA GLY A 166 -27.30 29.78 25.04
C GLY A 166 -27.59 28.71 26.09
N ASP A 167 -27.37 27.41 25.77
CA ASP A 167 -27.55 26.32 26.72
C ASP A 167 -26.51 26.42 27.84
N ARG A 168 -26.99 26.27 29.09
CA ARG A 168 -26.16 26.40 30.30
C ARG A 168 -25.06 25.32 30.35
N ALA A 169 -25.25 24.22 29.67
CA ALA A 169 -24.26 23.11 29.59
C ALA A 169 -22.90 23.56 28.98
N VAL A 170 -22.85 24.70 28.28
CA VAL A 170 -21.60 25.28 27.77
C VAL A 170 -20.60 25.58 28.89
N ASN A 171 -21.08 25.86 30.12
CA ASN A 171 -20.20 26.15 31.25
C ASN A 171 -19.49 24.91 31.81
N ASP A 172 -20.02 23.73 31.50
CA ASP A 172 -19.47 22.44 31.90
C ASP A 172 -18.54 21.83 30.87
N ILE A 173 -18.37 22.52 29.72
CA ILE A 173 -17.51 22.07 28.61
C ILE A 173 -16.22 22.90 28.59
N ASP A 174 -15.08 22.25 28.44
CA ASP A 174 -13.79 22.91 28.30
C ASP A 174 -13.51 23.27 26.82
N GLY A 175 -14.01 24.42 26.38
CA GLY A 175 -13.79 24.92 25.04
C GLY A 175 -12.29 25.19 24.72
N ALA A 176 -11.46 25.45 25.74
CA ALA A 176 -10.02 25.66 25.55
C ALA A 176 -9.31 24.31 25.24
N ALA A 177 -9.70 23.23 25.94
CA ALA A 177 -9.21 21.90 25.63
C ALA A 177 -9.59 21.45 24.22
N ILE A 178 -10.83 21.73 23.78
CA ILE A 178 -11.29 21.45 22.40
C ILE A 178 -10.45 22.24 21.39
N ALA A 179 -10.26 23.54 21.60
CA ALA A 179 -9.46 24.38 20.71
C ALA A 179 -8.00 23.90 20.62
N LYS A 180 -7.42 23.50 21.75
CA LYS A 180 -6.07 22.94 21.82
C LYS A 180 -5.99 21.63 21.02
N ARG A 181 -6.98 20.74 21.13
CA ARG A 181 -7.02 19.47 20.38
C ARG A 181 -7.05 19.71 18.86
N VAL A 182 -7.79 20.71 18.39
CA VAL A 182 -7.77 21.09 16.97
C VAL A 182 -6.38 21.53 16.53
N GLU A 183 -5.68 22.33 17.35
CA GLU A 183 -4.34 22.79 17.02
C GLU A 183 -3.32 21.65 17.06
N ASP A 184 -3.36 20.79 18.08
CA ASP A 184 -2.47 19.64 18.22
C ASP A 184 -2.63 18.67 17.04
N THR A 185 -3.86 18.38 16.62
CA THR A 185 -4.13 17.52 15.45
C THR A 185 -3.74 18.18 14.13
N ARG A 186 -3.85 19.52 14.01
CA ARG A 186 -3.36 20.26 12.86
C ARG A 186 -1.84 20.13 12.71
N VAL A 187 -1.11 20.34 13.80
CA VAL A 187 0.36 20.21 13.82
C VAL A 187 0.76 18.77 13.47
N ALA A 188 0.09 17.76 14.04
CA ALA A 188 0.35 16.36 13.73
C ALA A 188 0.11 16.04 12.24
N LEU A 189 -0.94 16.59 11.62
CA LEU A 189 -1.19 16.44 10.19
C LEU A 189 -0.06 17.06 9.34
N GLU A 190 0.43 18.24 9.70
CA GLU A 190 1.52 18.90 8.96
C GLU A 190 2.82 18.09 9.05
N GLN A 191 3.11 17.48 10.19
CA GLN A 191 4.25 16.57 10.34
C GLN A 191 4.14 15.35 9.43
N GLU A 192 2.96 14.71 9.36
CA GLU A 192 2.75 13.58 8.45
C GLU A 192 2.82 13.99 6.98
N ARG A 193 2.33 15.17 6.61
CA ARG A 193 2.46 15.72 5.24
C ARG A 193 3.93 15.95 4.85
N ALA A 194 4.78 16.38 5.80
CA ALA A 194 6.21 16.49 5.55
C ALA A 194 6.84 15.12 5.25
N LYS A 195 6.46 14.05 5.98
CA LYS A 195 6.88 12.67 5.68
C LYS A 195 6.41 12.21 4.30
N VAL A 196 5.18 12.53 3.92
CA VAL A 196 4.66 12.24 2.57
C VAL A 196 5.54 12.87 1.50
N SER A 197 5.94 14.13 1.67
CA SER A 197 6.80 14.84 0.71
C SER A 197 8.19 14.18 0.62
N GLN A 198 8.77 13.81 1.76
CA GLN A 198 10.07 13.14 1.81
C GLN A 198 10.03 11.75 1.16
N THR A 199 9.04 10.93 1.52
CA THR A 199 8.90 9.58 0.96
C THR A 199 8.55 9.61 -0.53
N LYS A 200 7.79 10.60 -1.00
CA LYS A 200 7.54 10.85 -2.42
C LYS A 200 8.84 11.07 -3.18
N ALA A 201 9.73 11.92 -2.68
CA ALA A 201 11.02 12.19 -3.31
C ALA A 201 11.87 10.92 -3.42
N SER A 202 11.94 10.11 -2.34
CA SER A 202 12.64 8.83 -2.33
C SER A 202 12.06 7.83 -3.34
N ALA A 203 10.74 7.69 -3.38
CA ALA A 203 10.06 6.80 -4.32
C ALA A 203 10.28 7.23 -5.78
N SER A 204 10.22 8.53 -6.06
CA SER A 204 10.49 9.08 -7.40
C SER A 204 11.93 8.82 -7.84
N ALA A 205 12.91 9.01 -6.94
CA ALA A 205 14.31 8.74 -7.22
C ALA A 205 14.58 7.24 -7.48
N ALA A 206 14.02 6.36 -6.65
CA ALA A 206 14.14 4.92 -6.83
C ALA A 206 13.51 4.44 -8.14
N ARG A 207 12.33 4.97 -8.50
CA ARG A 207 11.69 4.71 -9.80
C ARG A 207 12.57 5.14 -10.95
N SER A 208 13.12 6.36 -10.92
CA SER A 208 13.99 6.88 -11.97
C SER A 208 15.23 6.01 -12.17
N SER A 209 15.84 5.54 -11.08
CA SER A 209 16.97 4.62 -11.12
C SER A 209 16.59 3.26 -11.74
N TRP A 210 15.45 2.70 -11.37
CA TRP A 210 14.95 1.46 -11.96
C TRP A 210 14.68 1.63 -13.45
N VAL A 211 13.98 2.69 -13.87
CA VAL A 211 13.68 2.96 -15.29
C VAL A 211 14.98 3.11 -16.11
N ALA A 212 15.96 3.84 -15.59
CA ALA A 212 17.24 4.02 -16.26
C ALA A 212 17.99 2.70 -16.47
N LEU A 213 17.97 1.77 -15.49
CA LEU A 213 18.57 0.46 -15.62
C LEU A 213 17.77 -0.45 -16.58
N ARG A 214 16.44 -0.43 -16.48
CA ARG A 214 15.56 -1.19 -17.38
C ARG A 214 15.78 -0.79 -18.85
N ASP A 215 15.92 0.50 -19.12
CA ASP A 215 16.06 1.01 -20.47
C ASP A 215 17.42 0.68 -21.10
N GLN A 216 18.39 0.19 -20.33
CA GLN A 216 19.64 -0.39 -20.82
C GLN A 216 19.45 -1.83 -21.35
N LEU A 217 18.37 -2.52 -20.95
CA LEU A 217 18.06 -3.84 -21.50
C LEU A 217 17.49 -3.72 -22.92
N PRO A 218 17.76 -4.73 -23.79
CA PRO A 218 17.06 -4.88 -25.07
C PRO A 218 15.53 -4.86 -24.86
N ALA A 219 14.78 -4.29 -25.78
CA ALA A 219 13.34 -4.07 -25.63
C ALA A 219 12.54 -5.36 -25.35
N ASP A 220 12.95 -6.47 -25.98
CA ASP A 220 12.38 -7.82 -25.80
C ASP A 220 12.72 -8.45 -24.44
N GLN A 221 13.62 -7.84 -23.69
CA GLN A 221 14.14 -8.34 -22.42
C GLN A 221 13.66 -7.54 -21.19
N ARG A 222 12.87 -6.48 -21.41
CA ARG A 222 12.39 -5.60 -20.34
C ARG A 222 11.22 -6.22 -19.59
N PHE A 223 11.30 -6.26 -18.27
CA PHE A 223 10.15 -6.60 -17.43
C PHE A 223 9.14 -5.43 -17.36
N GLY A 224 7.87 -5.72 -17.35
CA GLY A 224 6.86 -4.82 -16.76
C GLY A 224 6.26 -3.73 -17.63
N VAL A 225 6.42 -3.71 -18.98
CA VAL A 225 5.63 -2.80 -19.82
C VAL A 225 5.18 -3.51 -21.08
N GLY A 226 3.96 -4.06 -21.05
CA GLY A 226 3.19 -4.37 -22.27
C GLY A 226 3.80 -5.33 -23.28
N GLY A 227 4.90 -6.01 -22.94
CA GLY A 227 5.38 -7.14 -23.68
C GLY A 227 4.43 -8.30 -23.41
N SER A 228 3.54 -8.59 -24.33
CA SER A 228 2.75 -9.81 -24.29
C SER A 228 3.71 -10.98 -24.15
N GLY A 229 3.82 -11.51 -22.93
CA GLY A 229 4.63 -12.71 -22.62
C GLY A 229 4.07 -13.97 -23.28
N SER A 230 3.53 -13.86 -24.50
CA SER A 230 3.00 -14.97 -25.25
C SER A 230 4.06 -15.78 -26.00
N ASP A 231 5.28 -15.27 -26.19
CA ASP A 231 6.22 -15.91 -27.11
C ASP A 231 7.33 -16.73 -26.44
N THR A 232 7.55 -16.63 -25.12
CA THR A 232 8.58 -17.45 -24.48
C THR A 232 8.10 -18.82 -24.01
N ALA A 233 6.80 -19.05 -23.91
CA ALA A 233 6.25 -20.37 -23.61
C ALA A 233 6.09 -21.25 -24.87
N ALA A 234 6.04 -20.66 -26.05
CA ALA A 234 5.79 -21.38 -27.31
C ALA A 234 7.04 -22.08 -27.89
N ASN A 235 8.24 -21.75 -27.45
CA ASN A 235 9.48 -22.33 -28.01
C ASN A 235 10.03 -23.52 -27.21
N LEU A 236 9.29 -24.02 -26.24
CA LEU A 236 9.64 -25.26 -25.53
C LEU A 236 8.84 -26.51 -25.97
N SER A 237 7.96 -26.40 -26.97
CA SER A 237 7.38 -27.59 -27.60
C SER A 237 8.23 -28.06 -28.75
N GLY A 238 9.41 -28.57 -28.43
CA GLY A 238 10.13 -29.46 -29.31
C GLY A 238 9.24 -30.65 -29.67
N LYS A 239 9.12 -30.92 -30.96
CA LYS A 239 8.50 -32.09 -31.54
C LYS A 239 8.69 -33.32 -30.68
N GLU A 240 7.64 -33.85 -30.09
CA GLU A 240 7.55 -35.24 -29.72
C GLU A 240 6.12 -35.77 -29.83
N GLY A 241 6.00 -36.78 -30.67
CA GLY A 241 5.24 -38.00 -30.47
C GLY A 241 3.75 -37.86 -30.18
N THR A 242 2.97 -38.09 -31.24
CA THR A 242 1.60 -38.58 -31.17
C THR A 242 1.44 -39.70 -30.13
N ASN A 243 0.74 -39.40 -29.01
CA ASN A 243 0.08 -40.46 -28.25
C ASN A 243 -1.33 -40.01 -27.89
N LYS A 244 -2.28 -40.65 -28.58
CA LYS A 244 -3.70 -40.60 -28.26
C LYS A 244 -3.92 -41.34 -26.94
N THR A 245 -4.51 -40.64 -25.95
CA THR A 245 -5.15 -41.27 -24.80
C THR A 245 -6.46 -40.58 -24.50
N PRO A 246 -7.53 -41.31 -24.18
CA PRO A 246 -8.90 -40.82 -24.32
C PRO A 246 -9.38 -40.01 -23.12
N ALA A 247 -10.41 -39.25 -23.43
CA ALA A 247 -11.19 -38.42 -22.52
C ALA A 247 -11.68 -39.18 -21.28
N ASN A 248 -11.40 -38.58 -20.11
CA ASN A 248 -12.27 -38.79 -18.95
C ASN A 248 -12.72 -37.41 -18.46
N ARG A 249 -13.95 -37.07 -18.82
CA ARG A 249 -14.69 -35.91 -18.30
C ARG A 249 -15.29 -36.34 -16.96
N GLU A 250 -14.68 -35.98 -15.87
CA GLU A 250 -15.38 -35.91 -14.59
C GLU A 250 -15.91 -34.49 -14.42
N ASN A 251 -17.23 -34.37 -14.47
CA ASN A 251 -17.99 -33.20 -14.13
C ASN A 251 -17.82 -32.93 -12.64
N TYR A 252 -17.13 -31.85 -12.28
CA TYR A 252 -17.26 -31.22 -10.98
C TYR A 252 -18.36 -30.17 -11.09
N ASP A 253 -19.55 -30.52 -10.60
CA ASP A 253 -20.61 -29.56 -10.31
C ASP A 253 -20.14 -28.63 -9.20
N ILE A 254 -19.72 -27.43 -9.58
CA ILE A 254 -19.50 -26.34 -8.63
C ILE A 254 -20.85 -25.68 -8.38
N ASP A 255 -21.34 -25.86 -7.16
CA ASP A 255 -22.56 -25.27 -6.61
C ASP A 255 -22.57 -23.73 -6.75
N THR A 256 -23.32 -23.22 -7.72
CA THR A 256 -23.40 -21.81 -8.10
C THR A 256 -24.48 -21.06 -7.32
N LYS A 257 -24.59 -21.25 -6.01
CA LYS A 257 -25.56 -20.54 -5.15
C LYS A 257 -24.90 -19.63 -4.13
N ASN A 258 -23.98 -18.77 -4.54
CA ASN A 258 -23.64 -17.57 -3.76
C ASN A 258 -22.95 -16.52 -4.65
N THR A 259 -23.67 -15.98 -5.61
CA THR A 259 -23.20 -14.84 -6.41
C THR A 259 -23.72 -13.55 -5.78
N ASP A 260 -22.85 -12.91 -5.00
CA ASP A 260 -22.97 -11.48 -4.72
C ASP A 260 -22.74 -10.73 -6.05
N PRO A 261 -23.75 -10.03 -6.60
CA PRO A 261 -23.64 -9.37 -7.90
C PRO A 261 -22.64 -8.21 -7.93
N ASN A 262 -22.05 -7.84 -6.78
CA ASN A 262 -21.04 -6.78 -6.67
C ASN A 262 -19.61 -7.29 -6.52
N ARG A 263 -19.36 -8.59 -6.48
CA ARG A 263 -18.02 -9.15 -6.56
C ARG A 263 -17.71 -9.51 -8.01
N GLY A 264 -17.08 -8.57 -8.71
CA GLY A 264 -16.41 -8.89 -9.97
C GLY A 264 -15.39 -10.03 -9.76
N PRO A 265 -15.17 -10.90 -10.77
CA PRO A 265 -14.26 -12.02 -10.65
C PRO A 265 -12.87 -11.52 -10.24
N MET A 266 -12.33 -12.02 -9.13
CA MET A 266 -10.93 -11.82 -8.77
C MET A 266 -10.09 -12.52 -9.84
N SER A 267 -9.68 -11.78 -10.85
CA SER A 267 -8.73 -12.25 -11.83
C SER A 267 -7.37 -12.37 -11.16
N ASN A 268 -6.90 -13.59 -10.97
CA ASN A 268 -5.53 -13.91 -10.56
C ASN A 268 -4.52 -13.67 -11.69
N ASN A 269 -4.85 -12.82 -12.65
CA ASN A 269 -3.97 -12.51 -13.77
C ASN A 269 -2.95 -11.44 -13.33
N PRO A 270 -1.65 -11.74 -13.21
CA PRO A 270 -0.62 -10.78 -12.83
C PRO A 270 -0.44 -9.64 -13.86
N ALA A 271 -1.02 -9.77 -15.05
CA ALA A 271 -0.99 -8.75 -16.10
C ALA A 271 -1.91 -7.53 -15.81
N LEU A 272 -2.69 -7.52 -14.73
CA LEU A 272 -3.64 -6.46 -14.39
C LEU A 272 -3.06 -5.34 -13.51
N TYR A 273 -1.79 -5.41 -13.14
CA TYR A 273 -1.15 -4.29 -12.48
C TYR A 273 -0.47 -3.42 -13.56
N ASP A 274 -1.22 -2.47 -14.12
CA ASP A 274 -0.62 -1.44 -14.98
C ASP A 274 0.33 -0.60 -14.10
N ASP A 275 1.63 -0.78 -14.31
CA ASP A 275 2.69 -0.02 -13.64
C ASP A 275 2.43 1.48 -13.72
N LYS A 276 1.76 1.93 -14.80
CA LYS A 276 1.39 3.34 -14.99
C LYS A 276 0.37 3.82 -13.95
N GLU A 277 -0.61 3.00 -13.56
CA GLU A 277 -1.59 3.42 -12.53
C GLU A 277 -0.94 3.59 -11.16
N LEU A 278 -0.08 2.65 -10.75
CA LEU A 278 0.60 2.71 -9.45
C LEU A 278 1.61 3.85 -9.37
N PHE A 279 2.39 4.05 -10.45
CA PHE A 279 3.38 5.11 -10.50
C PHE A 279 2.80 6.49 -10.90
N ASN A 280 1.57 6.58 -11.38
CA ASN A 280 0.86 7.85 -11.54
C ASN A 280 0.49 8.49 -10.18
N LEU A 281 0.65 7.75 -9.08
CA LEU A 281 0.53 8.30 -7.72
C LEU A 281 1.75 9.17 -7.32
N LEU A 282 2.87 9.06 -8.02
CA LEU A 282 4.08 9.86 -7.83
C LEU A 282 4.07 11.13 -8.65
#